data_38952ebecaeceb7a5fbeca32075dc5fb
#
_entry.id   38952ebecaeceb7a5fbeca32075dc5fb
#
_cell.length_a   1.000
_cell.length_b   1.000
_cell.length_c   1.000
_cell.angle_alpha   90.00
_cell.angle_beta   90.00
_cell.angle_gamma   90.00
#
_symmetry.space_group_name_H-M   'P 1'
#
loop_
_entity.id
_entity.type
_entity.pdbx_description
1 polymer ?
#
loop_
_entity_poly.entity_id
_entity_poly.type
_entity_poly.pdbx_seq_one_letter_code
_entity_poly.pdbx_strand_id
1 'polypeptide(L)'
;ESLLEQHPEWVGRATLFQVAAPSRLLVPEYQAIQSELEALSGRINARYGMVDWTPIRLLHRTVDHAQVAALLRAGRVGMVTPLRDGMNLVAKEFVAAQDPDDPGVLVLSQFAGAVEELPTALQVNPHDVEATVEALRSALQMPLDERRARWRAMMDHLSVHDVHHWGRAYLDTLGRTRQFPPANGPAPTTQETCLA
;
A
#
# COMPACT_ATOMS: atom_id res chain seq x y z
N GLU A 1 16.83 2.04 5.79
CA GLU A 1 18.08 2.37 6.45
C GLU A 1 17.95 2.13 7.95
N SER A 2 17.04 2.82 8.65
CA SER A 2 16.85 2.72 10.11
C SER A 2 16.71 1.28 10.64
N LEU A 3 16.02 0.39 9.90
CA LEU A 3 15.94 -1.03 10.27
C LEU A 3 17.34 -1.67 10.34
N LEU A 4 18.23 -1.41 9.39
CA LEU A 4 19.57 -2.00 9.35
C LEU A 4 20.52 -1.35 10.38
N GLU A 5 20.26 -0.08 10.73
CA GLU A 5 21.02 0.62 11.79
C GLU A 5 20.66 0.11 13.18
N GLN A 6 19.38 -0.03 13.45
CA GLN A 6 18.87 -0.43 14.78
C GLN A 6 18.93 -1.95 15.00
N HIS A 7 18.85 -2.71 13.91
CA HIS A 7 18.79 -4.18 13.89
C HIS A 7 19.79 -4.77 12.91
N PRO A 8 21.11 -4.73 13.25
CA PRO A 8 22.18 -5.20 12.35
C PRO A 8 22.08 -6.68 11.97
N GLU A 9 21.32 -7.47 12.70
CA GLU A 9 21.06 -8.88 12.41
C GLU A 9 20.33 -9.09 11.07
N TRP A 10 19.73 -8.04 10.49
CA TRP A 10 19.09 -8.09 9.19
C TRP A 10 20.00 -7.72 8.03
N VAL A 11 21.23 -7.26 8.28
CA VAL A 11 22.24 -7.05 7.26
C VAL A 11 22.61 -8.40 6.63
N GLY A 12 22.58 -8.47 5.31
CA GLY A 12 22.80 -9.71 4.56
C GLY A 12 21.58 -10.65 4.51
N ARG A 13 20.47 -10.33 5.17
CA ARG A 13 19.30 -11.22 5.34
C ARG A 13 17.98 -10.65 4.82
N ALA A 14 17.80 -9.35 4.87
CA ALA A 14 16.57 -8.70 4.42
C ALA A 14 16.85 -7.80 3.22
N THR A 15 16.12 -7.99 2.12
CA THR A 15 16.19 -7.14 0.93
C THR A 15 14.83 -6.49 0.69
N LEU A 16 14.81 -5.17 0.58
CA LEU A 16 13.64 -4.45 0.06
C LEU A 16 13.64 -4.58 -1.47
N PHE A 17 12.60 -5.18 -2.01
CA PHE A 17 12.35 -5.22 -3.45
C PHE A 17 11.22 -4.25 -3.79
N GLN A 18 11.53 -3.23 -4.58
CA GLN A 18 10.55 -2.21 -4.97
C GLN A 18 10.41 -2.15 -6.48
N VAL A 19 9.17 -2.32 -6.96
CA VAL A 19 8.80 -2.04 -8.34
C VAL A 19 8.24 -0.62 -8.39
N ALA A 20 8.91 0.25 -9.14
CA ALA A 20 8.49 1.63 -9.39
C ALA A 20 8.24 1.78 -10.89
N ALA A 21 7.03 1.43 -11.34
CA ALA A 21 6.67 1.59 -12.74
C ALA A 21 6.72 3.07 -13.14
N PRO A 22 7.35 3.41 -14.28
CA PRO A 22 7.39 4.78 -14.77
C PRO A 22 5.98 5.34 -14.94
N SER A 23 5.68 6.45 -14.31
CA SER A 23 4.40 7.13 -14.41
C SER A 23 4.64 8.63 -14.61
N ARG A 24 3.82 9.26 -15.47
CA ARG A 24 3.82 10.71 -15.67
C ARG A 24 5.24 11.30 -15.91
N LEU A 25 6.03 10.66 -16.76
CA LEU A 25 7.44 10.99 -17.03
C LEU A 25 7.70 12.46 -17.45
N LEU A 26 6.67 13.18 -17.89
CA LEU A 26 6.75 14.60 -18.28
C LEU A 26 6.46 15.57 -17.13
N VAL A 27 6.15 15.08 -15.93
CA VAL A 27 5.84 15.89 -14.76
C VAL A 27 7.09 16.03 -13.91
N PRO A 28 7.66 17.25 -13.72
CA PRO A 28 8.94 17.45 -13.04
C PRO A 28 8.98 16.90 -11.60
N GLU A 29 7.87 16.98 -10.88
CA GLU A 29 7.75 16.48 -9.50
C GLU A 29 7.94 14.97 -9.43
N TYR A 30 7.43 14.22 -10.41
CA TYR A 30 7.63 12.76 -10.49
C TYR A 30 9.06 12.39 -10.84
N GLN A 31 9.71 13.18 -11.70
CA GLN A 31 11.13 12.99 -12.02
C GLN A 31 12.01 13.26 -10.79
N ALA A 32 11.69 14.29 -10.01
CA ALA A 32 12.40 14.61 -8.78
C ALA A 32 12.30 13.47 -7.75
N ILE A 33 11.08 12.94 -7.52
CA ILE A 33 10.84 11.79 -6.62
C ILE A 33 11.62 10.55 -7.11
N GLN A 34 11.62 10.29 -8.41
CA GLN A 34 12.37 9.17 -8.97
C GLN A 34 13.87 9.32 -8.72
N SER A 35 14.44 10.50 -8.99
CA SER A 35 15.85 10.79 -8.79
C SER A 35 16.25 10.68 -7.31
N GLU A 36 15.38 11.15 -6.40
CA GLU A 36 15.60 11.03 -4.95
C GLU A 36 15.60 9.58 -4.50
N LEU A 37 14.65 8.76 -5.01
CA LEU A 37 14.56 7.34 -4.70
C LEU A 37 15.79 6.57 -5.18
N GLU A 38 16.28 6.87 -6.39
CA GLU A 38 17.51 6.28 -6.95
C GLU A 38 18.74 6.66 -6.12
N ALA A 39 18.88 7.95 -5.77
CA ALA A 39 19.98 8.46 -4.97
C ALA A 39 19.99 7.83 -3.56
N LEU A 40 18.81 7.75 -2.92
CA LEU A 40 18.65 7.13 -1.60
C LEU A 40 19.00 5.64 -1.66
N SER A 41 18.48 4.91 -2.64
CA SER A 41 18.76 3.49 -2.82
C SER A 41 20.25 3.24 -3.07
N GLY A 42 20.88 4.05 -3.93
CA GLY A 42 22.32 3.98 -4.19
C GLY A 42 23.16 4.22 -2.94
N ARG A 43 22.80 5.22 -2.12
CA ARG A 43 23.50 5.55 -0.88
C ARG A 43 23.40 4.42 0.16
N ILE A 44 22.23 3.85 0.33
CA ILE A 44 22.00 2.73 1.27
C ILE A 44 22.74 1.48 0.78
N ASN A 45 22.68 1.17 -0.51
CA ASN A 45 23.38 0.04 -1.10
C ASN A 45 24.91 0.18 -0.98
N ALA A 46 25.46 1.39 -1.15
CA ALA A 46 26.88 1.65 -0.95
C ALA A 46 27.33 1.48 0.50
N ARG A 47 26.43 1.80 1.47
CA ARG A 47 26.74 1.71 2.90
C ARG A 47 26.70 0.28 3.44
N TYR A 48 25.71 -0.51 3.00
CA TYR A 48 25.42 -1.83 3.59
C TYR A 48 25.62 -3.00 2.62
N GLY A 49 25.75 -2.74 1.32
CA GLY A 49 25.87 -3.78 0.30
C GLY A 49 27.11 -4.65 0.48
N MET A 50 26.97 -5.92 0.12
CA MET A 50 28.04 -6.92 0.08
C MET A 50 28.21 -7.44 -1.36
N VAL A 51 29.22 -8.24 -1.61
CA VAL A 51 29.51 -8.79 -2.96
C VAL A 51 28.32 -9.56 -3.53
N ASP A 52 27.61 -10.28 -2.68
CA ASP A 52 26.50 -11.19 -3.04
C ASP A 52 25.14 -10.70 -2.56
N TRP A 53 25.06 -9.55 -1.88
CA TRP A 53 23.82 -9.03 -1.32
C TRP A 53 23.70 -7.51 -1.42
N THR A 54 22.51 -7.02 -1.74
CA THR A 54 22.14 -5.60 -1.67
C THR A 54 20.86 -5.40 -0.88
N PRO A 55 20.81 -4.40 0.04
CA PRO A 55 19.65 -4.13 0.85
C PRO A 55 18.42 -3.65 0.06
N ILE A 56 18.64 -2.94 -1.06
CA ILE A 56 17.54 -2.40 -1.87
C ILE A 56 17.72 -2.83 -3.33
N ARG A 57 16.68 -3.46 -3.87
CA ARG A 57 16.53 -3.76 -5.29
C ARG A 57 15.39 -2.94 -5.86
N LEU A 58 15.75 -1.90 -6.60
CA LEU A 58 14.82 -1.00 -7.23
C LEU A 58 14.67 -1.34 -8.71
N LEU A 59 13.43 -1.55 -9.16
CA LEU A 59 13.10 -1.90 -10.53
C LEU A 59 12.25 -0.82 -11.17
N HIS A 60 12.84 0.01 -12.04
CA HIS A 60 12.18 1.08 -12.78
C HIS A 60 11.69 0.59 -14.15
N ARG A 61 10.71 -0.30 -14.13
CA ARG A 61 10.03 -0.73 -15.36
C ARG A 61 8.62 -1.23 -15.04
N THR A 62 7.78 -1.21 -16.04
CA THR A 62 6.49 -1.92 -15.98
C THR A 62 6.76 -3.43 -15.97
N VAL A 63 6.11 -4.13 -15.09
CA VAL A 63 6.08 -5.59 -15.02
C VAL A 63 4.66 -6.06 -15.29
N ASP A 64 4.51 -7.25 -15.86
CA ASP A 64 3.19 -7.81 -16.10
C ASP A 64 2.54 -8.29 -14.79
N HIS A 65 1.23 -8.49 -14.84
CA HIS A 65 0.44 -8.84 -13.66
C HIS A 65 0.89 -10.17 -13.02
N ALA A 66 1.27 -11.16 -13.83
CA ALA A 66 1.74 -12.45 -13.33
C ALA A 66 3.07 -12.32 -12.58
N GLN A 67 3.97 -11.47 -13.09
CA GLN A 67 5.23 -11.16 -12.41
C GLN A 67 5.00 -10.40 -11.10
N VAL A 68 4.07 -9.43 -11.07
CA VAL A 68 3.69 -8.74 -9.83
C VAL A 68 3.14 -9.73 -8.81
N ALA A 69 2.21 -10.58 -9.19
CA ALA A 69 1.65 -11.60 -8.31
C ALA A 69 2.72 -12.55 -7.75
N ALA A 70 3.67 -12.98 -8.59
CA ALA A 70 4.80 -13.82 -8.17
C ALA A 70 5.72 -13.12 -7.16
N LEU A 71 6.00 -11.82 -7.37
CA LEU A 71 6.80 -11.01 -6.45
C LEU A 71 6.08 -10.81 -5.11
N LEU A 72 4.79 -10.52 -5.14
CA LEU A 72 3.97 -10.37 -3.92
C LEU A 72 3.90 -11.71 -3.15
N ARG A 73 3.74 -12.84 -3.86
CA ARG A 73 3.74 -14.18 -3.27
C ARG A 73 5.08 -14.54 -2.61
N ALA A 74 6.19 -14.15 -3.21
CA ALA A 74 7.53 -14.41 -2.68
C ALA A 74 7.90 -13.51 -1.49
N GLY A 75 7.16 -12.42 -1.28
CA GLY A 75 7.45 -11.43 -0.23
C GLY A 75 7.11 -11.94 1.16
N ARG A 76 8.10 -12.02 2.05
CA ARG A 76 7.87 -12.30 3.49
C ARG A 76 7.09 -11.17 4.16
N VAL A 77 7.29 -9.95 3.74
CA VAL A 77 6.60 -8.75 4.23
C VAL A 77 6.13 -7.93 3.04
N GLY A 78 4.84 -7.63 3.00
CA GLY A 78 4.29 -6.62 2.11
C GLY A 78 4.27 -5.28 2.82
N MET A 79 5.03 -4.32 2.32
CA MET A 79 5.07 -2.96 2.90
C MET A 79 4.27 -2.02 2.02
N VAL A 80 3.11 -1.59 2.49
CA VAL A 80 2.19 -0.71 1.76
C VAL A 80 1.91 0.52 2.62
N THR A 81 2.71 1.56 2.43
CA THR A 81 2.76 2.73 3.32
C THR A 81 2.49 4.04 2.60
N PRO A 82 1.34 4.19 1.89
CA PRO A 82 0.98 5.46 1.30
C PRO A 82 0.73 6.52 2.38
N LEU A 83 1.05 7.78 2.06
CA LEU A 83 0.73 8.92 2.92
C LEU A 83 -0.77 9.26 2.87
N ARG A 84 -1.42 8.92 1.77
CA ARG A 84 -2.87 9.04 1.57
C ARG A 84 -3.29 8.20 0.36
N ASP A 85 -4.27 7.31 0.56
CA ASP A 85 -4.83 6.48 -0.51
C ASP A 85 -6.28 6.14 -0.18
N GLY A 86 -7.19 6.31 -1.16
CA GLY A 86 -8.62 6.09 -0.95
C GLY A 86 -9.01 4.61 -0.80
N MET A 87 -8.21 3.68 -1.32
CA MET A 87 -8.44 2.24 -1.22
C MET A 87 -7.14 1.49 -0.96
N ASN A 88 -6.27 1.43 -1.96
CA ASN A 88 -5.05 0.64 -2.08
C ASN A 88 -5.29 -0.83 -2.46
N LEU A 89 -5.30 -1.08 -3.77
CA LEU A 89 -5.44 -2.45 -4.29
C LEU A 89 -4.21 -3.32 -4.02
N VAL A 90 -3.00 -2.73 -3.97
CA VAL A 90 -1.75 -3.49 -3.75
C VAL A 90 -1.77 -4.24 -2.41
N ALA A 91 -2.37 -3.65 -1.37
CA ALA A 91 -2.56 -4.33 -0.09
C ALA A 91 -3.45 -5.59 -0.22
N LYS A 92 -4.54 -5.48 -0.98
CA LYS A 92 -5.46 -6.60 -1.25
C LYS A 92 -4.80 -7.66 -2.15
N GLU A 93 -4.08 -7.23 -3.18
CA GLU A 93 -3.32 -8.10 -4.09
C GLU A 93 -2.22 -8.87 -3.33
N PHE A 94 -1.54 -8.22 -2.38
CA PHE A 94 -0.56 -8.90 -1.52
C PHE A 94 -1.21 -10.03 -0.74
N VAL A 95 -2.33 -9.78 -0.06
CA VAL A 95 -3.04 -10.80 0.72
C VAL A 95 -3.51 -11.95 -0.18
N ALA A 96 -4.10 -11.63 -1.33
CA ALA A 96 -4.64 -12.62 -2.27
C ALA A 96 -3.54 -13.48 -2.93
N ALA A 97 -2.33 -12.95 -3.11
CA ALA A 97 -1.22 -13.65 -3.75
C ALA A 97 -0.50 -14.65 -2.81
N GLN A 98 -0.69 -14.53 -1.49
CA GLN A 98 0.09 -15.31 -0.51
C GLN A 98 -0.16 -16.81 -0.58
N ASP A 99 0.85 -17.58 -0.14
CA ASP A 99 0.72 -19.01 0.08
C ASP A 99 0.00 -19.27 1.41
N PRO A 100 -1.13 -20.01 1.42
CA PRO A 100 -1.83 -20.36 2.66
C PRO A 100 -0.97 -21.11 3.68
N ASP A 101 0.02 -21.86 3.20
CA ASP A 101 0.89 -22.66 4.05
C ASP A 101 2.05 -21.87 4.64
N ASP A 102 2.49 -20.80 3.99
CA ASP A 102 3.57 -19.92 4.47
C ASP A 102 3.33 -18.45 4.07
N PRO A 103 2.24 -17.81 4.53
CA PRO A 103 1.92 -16.47 4.14
C PRO A 103 2.90 -15.43 4.71
N GLY A 104 3.11 -14.35 3.96
CA GLY A 104 3.79 -13.16 4.45
C GLY A 104 2.91 -12.31 5.37
N VAL A 105 3.49 -11.24 5.90
CA VAL A 105 2.83 -10.27 6.78
C VAL A 105 2.63 -8.95 6.06
N LEU A 106 1.42 -8.41 6.13
CA LEU A 106 1.12 -7.08 5.59
C LEU A 106 1.41 -6.01 6.65
N VAL A 107 2.27 -5.06 6.31
CA VAL A 107 2.46 -3.78 7.02
C VAL A 107 1.73 -2.71 6.20
N LEU A 108 0.70 -2.10 6.79
CA LEU A 108 -0.23 -1.24 6.08
C LEU A 108 -0.34 0.14 6.75
N SER A 109 -0.28 1.19 5.92
CA SER A 109 -0.55 2.54 6.39
C SER A 109 -1.98 2.69 6.91
N GLN A 110 -2.12 3.31 8.07
CA GLN A 110 -3.44 3.72 8.61
C GLN A 110 -4.16 4.76 7.73
N PHE A 111 -3.48 5.36 6.73
CA PHE A 111 -4.05 6.31 5.78
C PHE A 111 -4.44 5.68 4.44
N ALA A 112 -4.38 4.35 4.33
CA ALA A 112 -4.95 3.60 3.22
C ALA A 112 -6.37 3.15 3.55
N GLY A 113 -7.34 3.37 2.66
CA GLY A 113 -8.72 2.93 2.88
C GLY A 113 -8.86 1.41 3.09
N ALA A 114 -7.94 0.63 2.54
CA ALA A 114 -7.89 -0.82 2.75
C ALA A 114 -7.69 -1.24 4.23
N VAL A 115 -7.27 -0.34 5.12
CA VAL A 115 -7.07 -0.64 6.55
C VAL A 115 -8.36 -1.06 7.24
N GLU A 116 -9.48 -0.50 6.83
CA GLU A 116 -10.81 -0.85 7.36
C GLU A 116 -11.23 -2.28 7.00
N GLU A 117 -10.74 -2.78 5.87
CA GLU A 117 -11.05 -4.12 5.36
C GLU A 117 -10.00 -5.18 5.75
N LEU A 118 -8.80 -4.75 6.16
CA LEU A 118 -7.66 -5.61 6.50
C LEU A 118 -7.18 -5.37 7.95
N PRO A 119 -8.06 -5.53 8.96
CA PRO A 119 -7.78 -5.10 10.33
C PRO A 119 -6.67 -5.89 11.02
N THR A 120 -6.30 -7.08 10.53
CA THR A 120 -5.21 -7.90 11.09
C THR A 120 -3.85 -7.61 10.46
N ALA A 121 -3.74 -6.63 9.53
CA ALA A 121 -2.47 -6.10 9.10
C ALA A 121 -1.73 -5.40 10.27
N LEU A 122 -0.41 -5.31 10.19
CA LEU A 122 0.35 -4.44 11.11
C LEU A 122 0.18 -2.99 10.62
N GLN A 123 -0.61 -2.24 11.37
CA GLN A 123 -0.94 -0.86 11.01
C GLN A 123 0.14 0.11 11.47
N VAL A 124 0.56 1.00 10.59
CA VAL A 124 1.60 2.00 10.88
C VAL A 124 1.17 3.40 10.44
N ASN A 125 1.67 4.40 11.15
CA ASN A 125 1.70 5.76 10.65
C ASN A 125 2.97 5.92 9.79
N PRO A 126 2.88 6.15 8.47
CA PRO A 126 4.06 6.26 7.60
C PRO A 126 4.96 7.47 7.92
N HIS A 127 4.48 8.43 8.70
CA HIS A 127 5.29 9.55 9.21
C HIS A 127 6.09 9.18 10.47
N ASP A 128 5.79 8.05 11.10
CA ASP A 128 6.50 7.54 12.27
C ASP A 128 7.46 6.44 11.83
N VAL A 129 8.72 6.82 11.66
CA VAL A 129 9.78 5.93 11.19
C VAL A 129 10.05 4.83 12.24
N GLU A 130 10.07 5.18 13.52
CA GLU A 130 10.35 4.24 14.60
C GLU A 130 9.27 3.16 14.71
N ALA A 131 8.00 3.55 14.69
CA ALA A 131 6.88 2.60 14.68
C ALA A 131 6.91 1.72 13.42
N THR A 132 7.32 2.27 12.28
CA THR A 132 7.46 1.50 11.03
C THR A 132 8.61 0.49 11.10
N VAL A 133 9.74 0.85 11.68
CA VAL A 133 10.88 -0.06 11.93
C VAL A 133 10.45 -1.21 12.83
N GLU A 134 9.76 -0.92 13.93
CA GLU A 134 9.29 -1.95 14.87
C GLU A 134 8.26 -2.89 14.23
N ALA A 135 7.33 -2.36 13.41
CA ALA A 135 6.39 -3.17 12.65
C ALA A 135 7.10 -4.10 11.64
N LEU A 136 8.12 -3.59 10.92
CA LEU A 136 8.93 -4.41 10.02
C LEU A 136 9.68 -5.50 10.76
N ARG A 137 10.32 -5.17 11.88
CA ARG A 137 11.02 -6.14 12.76
C ARG A 137 10.06 -7.23 13.21
N SER A 138 8.90 -6.84 13.73
CA SER A 138 7.85 -7.77 14.18
C SER A 138 7.36 -8.66 13.05
N ALA A 139 7.13 -8.09 11.84
CA ALA A 139 6.71 -8.84 10.66
C ALA A 139 7.75 -9.90 10.24
N LEU A 140 9.04 -9.52 10.23
CA LEU A 140 10.13 -10.40 9.83
C LEU A 140 10.35 -11.57 10.82
N GLN A 141 10.07 -11.36 12.12
CA GLN A 141 10.23 -12.34 13.19
C GLN A 141 8.95 -13.11 13.51
N MET A 142 7.81 -12.75 12.89
CA MET A 142 6.51 -13.32 13.23
C MET A 142 6.45 -14.83 13.01
N PRO A 143 6.03 -15.61 14.03
CA PRO A 143 5.86 -17.06 13.89
C PRO A 143 4.84 -17.43 12.83
N LEU A 144 5.03 -18.60 12.22
CA LEU A 144 4.18 -19.09 11.13
C LEU A 144 2.69 -19.15 11.52
N ASP A 145 2.38 -19.64 12.70
CA ASP A 145 0.99 -19.79 13.16
C ASP A 145 0.27 -18.45 13.27
N GLU A 146 0.97 -17.41 13.75
CA GLU A 146 0.44 -16.05 13.80
C GLU A 146 0.25 -15.48 12.39
N ARG A 147 1.23 -15.67 11.49
CA ARG A 147 1.12 -15.23 10.10
C ARG A 147 -0.08 -15.86 9.40
N ARG A 148 -0.28 -17.17 9.60
CA ARG A 148 -1.45 -17.89 9.06
C ARG A 148 -2.77 -17.36 9.62
N ALA A 149 -2.83 -17.11 10.92
CA ALA A 149 -4.05 -16.60 11.55
C ALA A 149 -4.41 -15.21 11.02
N ARG A 150 -3.44 -14.30 10.92
CA ARG A 150 -3.64 -12.95 10.39
C ARG A 150 -4.04 -12.98 8.91
N TRP A 151 -3.31 -13.74 8.10
CA TRP A 151 -3.60 -13.88 6.67
C TRP A 151 -5.00 -14.45 6.45
N ARG A 152 -5.39 -15.51 7.15
CA ARG A 152 -6.69 -16.15 7.01
C ARG A 152 -7.83 -15.18 7.30
N ALA A 153 -7.73 -14.41 8.37
CA ALA A 153 -8.75 -13.42 8.71
C ALA A 153 -8.91 -12.35 7.61
N MET A 154 -7.81 -11.88 7.01
CA MET A 154 -7.87 -10.95 5.87
C MET A 154 -8.43 -11.60 4.61
N MET A 155 -8.02 -12.83 4.30
CA MET A 155 -8.47 -13.53 3.11
C MET A 155 -9.96 -13.91 3.18
N ASP A 156 -10.45 -14.32 4.36
CA ASP A 156 -11.87 -14.59 4.60
C ASP A 156 -12.71 -13.32 4.33
N HIS A 157 -12.24 -12.16 4.78
CA HIS A 157 -12.89 -10.88 4.49
C HIS A 157 -12.89 -10.58 2.97
N LEU A 158 -11.75 -10.69 2.31
CA LEU A 158 -11.61 -10.39 0.87
C LEU A 158 -12.46 -11.33 0.00
N SER A 159 -12.61 -12.59 0.38
CA SER A 159 -13.39 -13.57 -0.37
C SER A 159 -14.89 -13.24 -0.43
N VAL A 160 -15.39 -12.52 0.57
CA VAL A 160 -16.80 -12.08 0.66
C VAL A 160 -16.99 -10.66 0.08
N HIS A 161 -15.99 -9.79 0.24
CA HIS A 161 -16.04 -8.39 -0.18
C HIS A 161 -15.30 -8.19 -1.52
N ASP A 162 -15.72 -8.94 -2.53
CA ASP A 162 -15.19 -8.88 -3.88
C ASP A 162 -15.72 -7.68 -4.69
N VAL A 163 -15.29 -7.57 -5.95
CA VAL A 163 -15.74 -6.51 -6.86
C VAL A 163 -17.26 -6.54 -7.10
N HIS A 164 -17.89 -7.70 -7.03
CA HIS A 164 -19.33 -7.84 -7.21
C HIS A 164 -20.08 -7.33 -5.98
N HIS A 165 -19.56 -7.61 -4.78
CA HIS A 165 -20.09 -7.04 -3.54
C HIS A 165 -20.00 -5.51 -3.59
N TRP A 166 -18.84 -4.96 -3.92
CA TRP A 166 -18.63 -3.51 -4.05
C TRP A 166 -19.60 -2.89 -5.06
N GLY A 167 -19.74 -3.51 -6.24
CA GLY A 167 -20.63 -3.02 -7.29
C GLY A 167 -22.10 -2.98 -6.83
N ARG A 168 -22.57 -4.03 -6.14
CA ARG A 168 -23.92 -4.05 -5.58
C ARG A 168 -24.13 -2.95 -4.53
N ALA A 169 -23.22 -2.82 -3.57
CA ALA A 169 -23.27 -1.81 -2.53
C ALA A 169 -23.30 -0.38 -3.11
N TYR A 170 -22.48 -0.14 -4.15
CA TYR A 170 -22.45 1.14 -4.86
C TYR A 170 -23.79 1.45 -5.54
N LEU A 171 -24.35 0.49 -6.30
CA LEU A 171 -25.62 0.67 -7.00
C LEU A 171 -26.80 0.85 -6.03
N ASP A 172 -26.80 0.13 -4.91
CA ASP A 172 -27.82 0.26 -3.87
C ASP A 172 -27.77 1.66 -3.22
N THR A 173 -26.56 2.15 -2.94
CA THR A 173 -26.37 3.50 -2.39
C THR A 173 -26.83 4.56 -3.38
N LEU A 174 -26.47 4.42 -4.65
CA LEU A 174 -26.90 5.32 -5.72
C LEU A 174 -28.42 5.31 -5.91
N GLY A 175 -29.05 4.14 -5.80
CA GLY A 175 -30.53 4.00 -5.86
C GLY A 175 -31.22 4.73 -4.71
N ARG A 176 -30.66 4.67 -3.50
CA ARG A 176 -31.19 5.39 -2.33
C ARG A 176 -31.05 6.91 -2.47
N THR A 177 -29.93 7.41 -2.99
CA THR A 177 -29.73 8.86 -3.20
C THR A 177 -30.69 9.45 -4.23
N ARG A 178 -31.16 8.67 -5.22
CA ARG A 178 -32.20 9.11 -6.16
C ARG A 178 -33.58 9.30 -5.53
N GLN A 179 -33.83 8.80 -4.32
CA GLN A 179 -35.09 8.98 -3.59
C GLN A 179 -35.16 10.30 -2.80
N PHE A 180 -34.08 11.07 -2.74
CA PHE A 180 -34.16 12.44 -2.23
C PHE A 180 -34.84 13.31 -3.29
N PRO A 181 -35.97 13.99 -2.96
CA PRO A 181 -36.60 14.92 -3.87
C PRO A 181 -35.55 15.99 -4.25
N PRO A 182 -35.55 16.50 -5.51
CA PRO A 182 -34.70 17.61 -5.87
C PRO A 182 -34.95 18.74 -4.86
N ALA A 183 -33.90 19.34 -4.35
CA ALA A 183 -34.02 20.48 -3.44
C ALA A 183 -34.76 21.61 -4.21
N ASN A 184 -36.09 21.71 -4.02
CA ASN A 184 -36.89 22.80 -4.47
C ASN A 184 -36.60 24.02 -3.58
N GLY A 185 -35.41 24.58 -3.73
CA GLY A 185 -35.12 25.95 -3.34
C GLY A 185 -35.48 26.86 -4.49
N PRO A 186 -36.19 27.99 -4.26
CA PRO A 186 -36.41 28.96 -5.30
C PRO A 186 -35.05 29.44 -5.83
N ALA A 187 -34.91 29.49 -7.15
CA ALA A 187 -33.72 30.05 -7.82
C ALA A 187 -33.49 31.47 -7.29
N PRO A 188 -32.23 31.87 -7.01
CA PRO A 188 -31.94 33.23 -6.62
C PRO A 188 -32.38 34.18 -7.74
N THR A 189 -33.34 35.03 -7.43
CA THR A 189 -33.79 36.08 -8.33
C THR A 189 -32.63 37.09 -8.50
N THR A 190 -32.05 37.10 -9.65
CA THR A 190 -31.09 38.15 -10.05
C THR A 190 -31.84 39.45 -10.12
N GLN A 191 -31.74 40.29 -9.10
CA GLN A 191 -32.14 41.69 -9.18
C GLN A 191 -31.05 42.43 -9.97
N GLU A 192 -31.34 42.70 -11.23
CA GLU A 192 -30.63 43.72 -11.98
C GLU A 192 -30.88 45.07 -11.32
N THR A 193 -29.87 45.58 -10.61
CA THR A 193 -29.87 46.97 -10.17
C THR A 193 -29.33 47.82 -11.34
N CYS A 194 -30.23 48.39 -12.14
CA CYS A 194 -29.91 49.48 -13.01
C CYS A 194 -29.55 50.69 -12.14
N LEU A 195 -28.30 51.13 -12.21
CA LEU A 195 -27.90 52.47 -11.72
C LEU A 195 -27.84 53.43 -12.91
N ALA A 196 -28.66 54.46 -12.79
CA ALA A 196 -28.66 55.64 -13.63
C ALA A 196 -27.41 56.52 -13.31
#